data_4c5f4aa55d5e3e63465353d4a50f927c
#
_entry.id   4c5f4aa55d5e3e63465353d4a50f927c
#
_cell.length_a   1.000
_cell.length_b   1.000
_cell.length_c   1.000
_cell.angle_alpha   90.00
_cell.angle_beta   90.00
_cell.angle_gamma   90.00
#
_symmetry.space_group_name_H-M   'P 1'
#
loop_
_entity.id
_entity.type
_entity.pdbx_description
1 polymer ?
#
loop_
_entity_poly.entity_id
_entity_poly.type
_entity_poly.pdbx_seq_one_letter_code
_entity_poly.pdbx_strand_id
1 'polypeptide(L)'
;MNELNVKEFYQKQFELSNYDINTESWLEQVAKEVQEQVGHPFQTILELGAGNGGFARAMSKLHVRMTTVELVSELVSFAKEHSSSDIAIHCGDFYQINFEEKFDVVSYLDGFGVGTNDEQLFLLKRIKDWMKEDGCALIDIYQPLYWKKVSGQEMPLSSAMRKYEYDSINERMLDHWWNPNQPNEIVTQSLRCYTVEEISDLCDEANLVFVKYIH
;
A
#
# COMPACT_ATOMS: atom_id res chain seq x y z
N MET A 1 -10.06 -3.78 13.11
CA MET A 1 -10.90 -4.07 11.90
C MET A 1 -10.85 -5.57 11.68
N ASN A 2 -11.93 -6.21 11.24
CA ASN A 2 -11.89 -7.66 11.03
C ASN A 2 -11.13 -7.95 9.72
N GLU A 3 -10.13 -8.83 9.73
CA GLU A 3 -9.32 -9.24 8.57
C GLU A 3 -10.18 -9.60 7.33
N LEU A 4 -11.34 -10.22 7.55
CA LEU A 4 -12.30 -10.53 6.49
C LEU A 4 -12.79 -9.30 5.73
N ASN A 5 -12.99 -8.17 6.40
CA ASN A 5 -13.46 -6.93 5.78
C ASN A 5 -12.39 -6.28 4.91
N VAL A 6 -11.11 -6.37 5.29
CA VAL A 6 -9.98 -5.81 4.53
C VAL A 6 -9.78 -6.59 3.24
N LYS A 7 -9.72 -7.92 3.34
CA LYS A 7 -9.56 -8.81 2.18
C LYS A 7 -10.73 -8.66 1.20
N GLU A 8 -11.96 -8.66 1.72
CA GLU A 8 -13.17 -8.52 0.90
C GLU A 8 -13.20 -7.18 0.15
N PHE A 9 -12.79 -6.09 0.83
CA PHE A 9 -12.70 -4.78 0.17
C PHE A 9 -11.75 -4.81 -1.02
N TYR A 10 -10.50 -5.22 -0.83
CA TYR A 10 -9.49 -5.20 -1.90
C TYR A 10 -9.82 -6.19 -3.04
N GLN A 11 -10.43 -7.34 -2.71
CA GLN A 11 -10.94 -8.26 -3.71
C GLN A 11 -12.02 -7.59 -4.57
N LYS A 12 -13.00 -6.94 -3.92
CA LYS A 12 -14.09 -6.27 -4.63
C LYS A 12 -13.62 -5.05 -5.41
N GLN A 13 -12.69 -4.28 -4.86
CA GLN A 13 -12.05 -3.17 -5.56
C GLN A 13 -11.37 -3.64 -6.85
N PHE A 14 -10.63 -4.74 -6.79
CA PHE A 14 -9.98 -5.32 -7.97
C PHE A 14 -11.01 -5.78 -9.02
N GLU A 15 -12.07 -6.49 -8.62
CA GLU A 15 -13.17 -6.88 -9.52
C GLU A 15 -13.81 -5.66 -10.20
N LEU A 16 -14.02 -4.58 -9.44
CA LEU A 16 -14.67 -3.36 -9.94
C LEU A 16 -13.76 -2.51 -10.81
N SER A 17 -12.44 -2.56 -10.60
CA SER A 17 -11.48 -1.69 -11.31
C SER A 17 -11.36 -2.03 -12.80
N ASN A 18 -11.76 -3.23 -13.24
CA ASN A 18 -11.57 -3.72 -14.60
C ASN A 18 -10.14 -3.45 -15.11
N TYR A 19 -9.17 -3.87 -14.31
CA TYR A 19 -7.77 -3.51 -14.47
C TYR A 19 -7.17 -4.01 -15.79
N ASP A 20 -6.49 -3.10 -16.51
CA ASP A 20 -5.74 -3.41 -17.73
C ASP A 20 -4.24 -3.17 -17.49
N ILE A 21 -3.43 -4.22 -17.58
CA ILE A 21 -1.99 -4.17 -17.42
C ILE A 21 -1.30 -3.20 -18.40
N ASN A 22 -1.89 -2.95 -19.57
CA ASN A 22 -1.33 -2.03 -20.55
C ASN A 22 -1.38 -0.56 -20.09
N THR A 23 -2.09 -0.27 -19.00
CA THR A 23 -2.18 1.09 -18.42
C THR A 23 -1.13 1.35 -17.33
N GLU A 24 -0.21 0.44 -17.06
CA GLU A 24 0.79 0.52 -15.98
C GLU A 24 1.97 1.49 -16.25
N SER A 25 2.03 2.15 -17.41
CA SER A 25 3.19 3.00 -17.74
C SER A 25 3.51 4.10 -16.72
N TRP A 26 2.52 4.59 -15.99
CA TRP A 26 2.71 5.56 -14.91
C TRP A 26 3.52 4.98 -13.73
N LEU A 27 3.48 3.66 -13.49
CA LEU A 27 4.26 2.99 -12.45
C LEU A 27 5.77 3.02 -12.74
N GLU A 28 6.17 3.15 -14.00
CA GLU A 28 7.58 3.35 -14.34
C GLU A 28 8.10 4.72 -13.84
N GLN A 29 7.22 5.72 -13.82
CA GLN A 29 7.56 7.01 -13.22
C GLN A 29 7.62 6.90 -11.69
N VAL A 30 6.67 6.24 -11.04
CA VAL A 30 6.70 5.96 -9.59
C VAL A 30 7.97 5.21 -9.20
N ALA A 31 8.37 4.20 -9.98
CA ALA A 31 9.59 3.44 -9.71
C ALA A 31 10.86 4.32 -9.75
N LYS A 32 10.94 5.28 -10.69
CA LYS A 32 12.04 6.26 -10.75
C LYS A 32 12.01 7.21 -9.55
N GLU A 33 10.84 7.70 -9.20
CA GLU A 33 10.65 8.57 -8.03
C GLU A 33 11.10 7.86 -6.74
N VAL A 34 10.77 6.58 -6.59
CA VAL A 34 11.26 5.76 -5.47
C VAL A 34 12.79 5.70 -5.44
N GLN A 35 13.46 5.49 -6.58
CA GLN A 35 14.93 5.50 -6.64
C GLN A 35 15.52 6.86 -6.23
N GLU A 36 14.91 7.95 -6.68
CA GLU A 36 15.32 9.31 -6.33
C GLU A 36 15.10 9.61 -4.84
N GLN A 37 13.98 9.13 -4.29
CA GLN A 37 13.64 9.32 -2.88
C GLN A 37 14.58 8.56 -1.95
N VAL A 38 14.96 7.34 -2.28
CA VAL A 38 15.96 6.57 -1.54
C VAL A 38 17.32 7.27 -1.58
N GLY A 39 17.71 7.82 -2.72
CA GLY A 39 18.87 8.71 -2.86
C GLY A 39 20.24 7.99 -2.84
N HIS A 40 20.28 6.68 -2.76
CA HIS A 40 21.48 5.85 -2.88
C HIS A 40 21.15 4.53 -3.60
N PRO A 41 22.13 3.83 -4.18
CA PRO A 41 21.90 2.54 -4.84
C PRO A 41 21.36 1.49 -3.85
N PHE A 42 20.40 0.72 -4.28
CA PHE A 42 19.85 -0.44 -3.57
C PHE A 42 19.53 -1.56 -4.54
N GLN A 43 19.39 -2.79 -4.05
CA GLN A 43 19.22 -3.98 -4.87
C GLN A 43 17.96 -4.78 -4.55
N THR A 44 17.42 -4.62 -3.35
CA THR A 44 16.31 -5.44 -2.88
C THR A 44 15.19 -4.60 -2.28
N ILE A 45 13.94 -4.90 -2.68
CA ILE A 45 12.74 -4.32 -2.07
C ILE A 45 11.82 -5.43 -1.56
N LEU A 46 11.29 -5.24 -0.36
CA LEU A 46 10.08 -5.91 0.12
C LEU A 46 8.91 -4.95 -0.03
N GLU A 47 7.93 -5.32 -0.85
CA GLU A 47 6.68 -4.57 -1.03
C GLU A 47 5.54 -5.21 -0.22
N LEU A 48 4.91 -4.44 0.65
CA LEU A 48 3.76 -4.85 1.46
C LEU A 48 2.47 -4.38 0.80
N GLY A 49 1.45 -5.25 0.72
CA GLY A 49 0.20 -4.93 0.06
C GLY A 49 0.38 -4.70 -1.44
N ALA A 50 1.09 -5.60 -2.11
CA ALA A 50 1.55 -5.39 -3.50
C ALA A 50 0.43 -5.39 -4.55
N GLY A 51 -0.80 -5.67 -4.16
CA GLY A 51 -1.94 -5.72 -5.07
C GLY A 51 -1.70 -6.66 -6.26
N ASN A 52 -1.93 -6.17 -7.46
CA ASN A 52 -1.72 -6.91 -8.71
C ASN A 52 -0.26 -7.00 -9.18
N GLY A 53 0.71 -6.51 -8.39
CA GLY A 53 2.14 -6.59 -8.67
C GLY A 53 2.67 -5.53 -9.66
N GLY A 54 1.91 -4.50 -9.95
CA GLY A 54 2.30 -3.49 -10.96
C GLY A 54 3.58 -2.74 -10.59
N PHE A 55 3.72 -2.28 -9.35
CA PHE A 55 4.93 -1.62 -8.89
C PHE A 55 6.14 -2.56 -8.90
N ALA A 56 5.97 -3.81 -8.46
CA ALA A 56 7.05 -4.80 -8.52
C ALA A 56 7.53 -5.04 -9.96
N ARG A 57 6.61 -5.11 -10.94
CA ARG A 57 6.98 -5.20 -12.37
C ARG A 57 7.76 -3.98 -12.85
N ALA A 58 7.39 -2.78 -12.43
CA ALA A 58 8.09 -1.55 -12.79
C ALA A 58 9.51 -1.50 -12.19
N MET A 59 9.65 -1.85 -10.91
CA MET A 59 10.96 -1.90 -10.23
C MET A 59 11.88 -2.97 -10.80
N SER A 60 11.35 -4.14 -11.17
CA SER A 60 12.12 -5.23 -11.78
C SER A 60 12.76 -4.80 -13.13
N LYS A 61 12.08 -3.94 -13.91
CA LYS A 61 12.67 -3.33 -15.12
C LYS A 61 13.91 -2.45 -14.84
N LEU A 62 14.04 -1.96 -13.61
CA LEU A 62 15.19 -1.20 -13.12
C LEU A 62 16.26 -2.10 -12.47
N HIS A 63 16.17 -3.42 -12.69
CA HIS A 63 17.06 -4.45 -12.14
C HIS A 63 17.08 -4.53 -10.60
N VAL A 64 15.98 -4.16 -9.96
CA VAL A 64 15.78 -4.32 -8.53
C VAL A 64 15.12 -5.67 -8.27
N ARG A 65 15.64 -6.47 -7.35
CA ARG A 65 15.06 -7.73 -6.93
C ARG A 65 13.87 -7.47 -6.00
N MET A 66 12.70 -7.92 -6.42
CA MET A 66 11.44 -7.70 -5.73
C MET A 66 10.97 -8.93 -4.97
N THR A 67 10.57 -8.71 -3.73
CA THR A 67 9.77 -9.64 -2.92
C THR A 67 8.48 -8.93 -2.56
N THR A 68 7.34 -9.57 -2.77
CA THR A 68 6.03 -8.96 -2.52
C THR A 68 5.18 -9.80 -1.58
N VAL A 69 4.35 -9.14 -0.79
CA VAL A 69 3.32 -9.77 0.05
C VAL A 69 1.98 -9.15 -0.28
N GLU A 70 1.00 -10.00 -0.59
CA GLU A 70 -0.37 -9.59 -0.86
C GLU A 70 -1.36 -10.56 -0.19
N LEU A 71 -2.40 -10.01 0.43
CA LEU A 71 -3.39 -10.76 1.20
C LEU A 71 -4.41 -11.48 0.31
N VAL A 72 -4.77 -10.86 -0.83
CA VAL A 72 -5.83 -11.32 -1.73
C VAL A 72 -5.28 -12.31 -2.75
N SER A 73 -5.72 -13.56 -2.68
CA SER A 73 -5.23 -14.66 -3.53
C SER A 73 -5.45 -14.43 -5.03
N GLU A 74 -6.51 -13.73 -5.39
CA GLU A 74 -6.85 -13.39 -6.78
C GLU A 74 -5.84 -12.37 -7.34
N LEU A 75 -5.47 -11.36 -6.55
CA LEU A 75 -4.43 -10.40 -6.91
C LEU A 75 -3.07 -11.08 -7.03
N VAL A 76 -2.73 -11.98 -6.10
CA VAL A 76 -1.52 -12.80 -6.17
C VAL A 76 -1.48 -13.65 -7.44
N SER A 77 -2.60 -14.27 -7.79
CA SER A 77 -2.70 -15.10 -9.01
C SER A 77 -2.47 -14.26 -10.25
N PHE A 78 -3.13 -13.09 -10.32
CA PHE A 78 -2.94 -12.13 -11.39
C PHE A 78 -1.48 -11.65 -11.48
N ALA A 79 -0.89 -11.27 -10.35
CA ALA A 79 0.50 -10.83 -10.29
C ALA A 79 1.46 -11.91 -10.80
N LYS A 80 1.28 -13.19 -10.42
CA LYS A 80 2.10 -14.32 -10.87
C LYS A 80 1.95 -14.59 -12.38
N GLU A 81 0.77 -14.45 -12.92
CA GLU A 81 0.51 -14.65 -14.35
C GLU A 81 1.19 -13.60 -15.22
N HIS A 82 1.29 -12.35 -14.72
CA HIS A 82 1.74 -11.20 -15.50
C HIS A 82 3.17 -10.70 -15.14
N SER A 83 3.82 -11.37 -14.19
CA SER A 83 5.18 -10.97 -13.77
C SER A 83 6.21 -12.01 -14.20
N SER A 84 7.46 -11.57 -14.31
CA SER A 84 8.60 -12.46 -14.54
C SER A 84 8.88 -13.32 -13.31
N SER A 85 9.49 -14.48 -13.52
CA SER A 85 9.77 -15.48 -12.47
C SER A 85 10.82 -15.04 -11.44
N ASP A 86 11.50 -13.93 -11.67
CA ASP A 86 12.49 -13.32 -10.76
C ASP A 86 11.85 -12.46 -9.66
N ILE A 87 10.56 -12.15 -9.76
CA ILE A 87 9.79 -11.51 -8.70
C ILE A 87 9.24 -12.57 -7.74
N ALA A 88 9.66 -12.52 -6.47
CA ALA A 88 9.16 -13.43 -5.44
C ALA A 88 7.80 -12.94 -4.91
N ILE A 89 6.70 -13.61 -5.29
CA ILE A 89 5.34 -13.20 -4.96
C ILE A 89 4.73 -14.14 -3.91
N HIS A 90 4.44 -13.60 -2.73
CA HIS A 90 3.87 -14.30 -1.59
C HIS A 90 2.41 -13.94 -1.38
N CYS A 91 1.55 -14.95 -1.19
CA CYS A 91 0.20 -14.75 -0.68
C CYS A 91 0.23 -14.87 0.83
N GLY A 92 -0.17 -13.83 1.55
CA GLY A 92 -0.16 -13.86 2.99
C GLY A 92 -0.46 -12.51 3.63
N ASP A 93 -0.67 -12.57 4.93
CA ASP A 93 -0.84 -11.41 5.78
C ASP A 93 0.55 -10.94 6.26
N PHE A 94 0.91 -9.70 5.98
CA PHE A 94 2.18 -9.13 6.42
C PHE A 94 2.26 -8.97 7.96
N TYR A 95 1.17 -9.09 8.69
CA TYR A 95 1.20 -9.19 10.15
C TYR A 95 1.65 -10.57 10.65
N GLN A 96 1.62 -11.61 9.81
CA GLN A 96 1.90 -13.01 10.18
C GLN A 96 3.09 -13.60 9.46
N ILE A 97 3.34 -13.23 8.18
CA ILE A 97 4.44 -13.78 7.37
C ILE A 97 5.80 -13.35 7.94
N ASN A 98 6.81 -14.22 7.87
CA ASN A 98 8.16 -13.91 8.32
C ASN A 98 9.16 -14.09 7.17
N PHE A 99 10.17 -13.22 7.12
CA PHE A 99 11.30 -13.29 6.23
C PHE A 99 12.58 -13.38 7.05
N GLU A 100 13.46 -14.32 6.71
CA GLU A 100 14.82 -14.38 7.25
C GLU A 100 15.74 -13.39 6.53
N GLU A 101 15.45 -13.12 5.26
CA GLU A 101 16.15 -12.12 4.44
C GLU A 101 15.85 -10.70 4.92
N LYS A 102 16.87 -9.83 4.80
CA LYS A 102 16.77 -8.39 5.04
C LYS A 102 16.83 -7.64 3.71
N PHE A 103 16.10 -6.53 3.64
CA PHE A 103 15.91 -5.75 2.43
C PHE A 103 16.55 -4.37 2.54
N ASP A 104 17.03 -3.84 1.41
CA ASP A 104 17.54 -2.47 1.34
C ASP A 104 16.41 -1.46 1.52
N VAL A 105 15.24 -1.78 0.96
CA VAL A 105 14.03 -0.97 1.07
C VAL A 105 12.85 -1.84 1.45
N VAL A 106 12.01 -1.36 2.36
CA VAL A 106 10.67 -1.90 2.59
C VAL A 106 9.67 -0.84 2.18
N SER A 107 8.80 -1.15 1.23
CA SER A 107 7.77 -0.25 0.73
C SER A 107 6.37 -0.68 1.16
N TYR A 108 5.54 0.28 1.56
CA TYR A 108 4.11 0.09 1.76
C TYR A 108 3.38 1.28 1.14
N LEU A 109 2.95 1.08 -0.09
CA LEU A 109 2.31 2.11 -0.90
C LEU A 109 0.79 1.92 -0.86
N ASP A 110 0.07 3.04 -0.66
CA ASP A 110 -1.40 3.13 -0.73
C ASP A 110 -2.16 2.21 0.25
N GLY A 111 -1.71 2.07 1.51
CA GLY A 111 -2.43 1.19 2.45
C GLY A 111 -2.17 1.43 3.94
N PHE A 112 -1.18 2.24 4.31
CA PHE A 112 -0.88 2.50 5.71
C PHE A 112 -2.03 3.24 6.40
N GLY A 113 -2.43 2.76 7.58
CA GLY A 113 -3.60 3.26 8.31
C GLY A 113 -4.80 2.30 8.32
N VAL A 114 -4.72 1.17 7.61
CA VAL A 114 -5.69 0.07 7.75
C VAL A 114 -5.55 -0.54 9.13
N GLY A 115 -6.64 -0.62 9.89
CA GLY A 115 -6.61 -1.15 11.26
C GLY A 115 -6.47 -0.07 12.34
N THR A 116 -5.90 -0.43 13.48
CA THR A 116 -5.70 0.41 14.67
C THR A 116 -4.30 1.01 14.72
N ASN A 117 -4.07 1.99 15.57
CA ASN A 117 -2.72 2.55 15.80
C ASN A 117 -1.76 1.49 16.34
N ASP A 118 -2.22 0.59 17.22
CA ASP A 118 -1.39 -0.50 17.75
C ASP A 118 -0.95 -1.46 16.64
N GLU A 119 -1.83 -1.75 15.69
CA GLU A 119 -1.50 -2.56 14.51
C GLU A 119 -0.49 -1.83 13.60
N GLN A 120 -0.64 -0.52 13.41
CA GLN A 120 0.34 0.25 12.64
C GLN A 120 1.71 0.29 13.35
N LEU A 121 1.74 0.51 14.64
CA LEU A 121 2.98 0.44 15.43
C LEU A 121 3.64 -0.94 15.35
N PHE A 122 2.84 -2.01 15.43
CA PHE A 122 3.34 -3.37 15.28
C PHE A 122 3.92 -3.58 13.88
N LEU A 123 3.24 -3.09 12.84
CA LEU A 123 3.75 -3.17 11.45
C LEU A 123 5.06 -2.41 11.28
N LEU A 124 5.20 -1.21 11.82
CA LEU A 124 6.46 -0.45 11.77
C LEU A 124 7.62 -1.20 12.44
N LYS A 125 7.37 -1.90 13.55
CA LYS A 125 8.38 -2.76 14.19
C LYS A 125 8.78 -3.92 13.28
N ARG A 126 7.82 -4.56 12.60
CA ARG A 126 8.11 -5.62 11.61
C ARG A 126 8.89 -5.08 10.42
N ILE A 127 8.51 -3.92 9.89
CA ILE A 127 9.25 -3.24 8.82
C ILE A 127 10.71 -3.04 9.22
N LYS A 128 10.95 -2.53 10.43
CA LYS A 128 12.31 -2.40 10.98
C LYS A 128 13.05 -3.74 11.00
N ASP A 129 12.37 -4.81 11.44
CA ASP A 129 12.97 -6.14 11.51
C ASP A 129 13.31 -6.71 10.11
N TRP A 130 12.64 -6.29 9.06
CA TRP A 130 12.92 -6.70 7.68
C TRP A 130 13.95 -5.83 6.96
N MET A 131 14.25 -4.63 7.48
CA MET A 131 15.27 -3.77 6.89
C MET A 131 16.70 -4.23 7.24
N LYS A 132 17.64 -3.99 6.34
CA LYS A 132 19.06 -4.00 6.62
C LYS A 132 19.42 -2.83 7.56
N GLU A 133 20.61 -2.84 8.12
CA GLU A 133 21.07 -1.81 9.07
C GLU A 133 21.10 -0.41 8.46
N ASP A 134 21.47 -0.33 7.17
CA ASP A 134 21.50 0.88 6.34
C ASP A 134 20.27 1.02 5.41
N GLY A 135 19.26 0.18 5.61
CA GLY A 135 18.04 0.16 4.82
C GLY A 135 17.07 1.29 5.20
N CYS A 136 16.08 1.53 4.34
CA CYS A 136 15.02 2.50 4.61
C CYS A 136 13.63 1.93 4.32
N ALA A 137 12.60 2.56 4.92
CA ALA A 137 11.21 2.31 4.60
C ALA A 137 10.62 3.49 3.81
N LEU A 138 9.80 3.16 2.80
CA LEU A 138 8.98 4.13 2.07
C LEU A 138 7.51 3.78 2.30
N ILE A 139 6.80 4.68 2.95
CA ILE A 139 5.42 4.43 3.39
C ILE A 139 4.56 5.62 2.97
N ASP A 140 3.52 5.35 2.18
CA ASP A 140 2.50 6.34 1.89
C ASP A 140 1.59 6.54 3.09
N ILE A 141 1.38 7.78 3.49
CA ILE A 141 0.46 8.14 4.57
C ILE A 141 -0.63 9.08 4.08
N TYR A 142 -1.81 8.88 4.60
CA TYR A 142 -2.97 9.71 4.29
C TYR A 142 -3.00 10.93 5.22
N GLN A 143 -2.88 12.14 4.63
CA GLN A 143 -2.85 13.40 5.38
C GLN A 143 -4.27 13.90 5.70
N PRO A 144 -4.60 14.20 6.98
CA PRO A 144 -5.94 14.60 7.37
C PRO A 144 -6.48 15.84 6.63
N LEU A 145 -5.63 16.84 6.39
CA LEU A 145 -6.04 18.09 5.73
C LEU A 145 -6.47 17.85 4.28
N TYR A 146 -5.80 16.98 3.56
CA TYR A 146 -6.16 16.64 2.20
C TYR A 146 -7.52 15.92 2.16
N TRP A 147 -7.70 14.90 3.00
CA TRP A 147 -8.90 14.08 2.98
C TRP A 147 -10.15 14.80 3.52
N LYS A 148 -9.97 15.72 4.47
CA LYS A 148 -11.02 16.69 4.85
C LYS A 148 -11.47 17.54 3.68
N LYS A 149 -10.53 18.02 2.86
CA LYS A 149 -10.80 18.90 1.72
C LYS A 149 -11.56 18.18 0.60
N VAL A 150 -11.23 16.91 0.32
CA VAL A 150 -11.86 16.13 -0.77
C VAL A 150 -13.05 15.28 -0.31
N SER A 151 -13.41 15.35 0.97
CA SER A 151 -14.56 14.64 1.52
C SER A 151 -15.85 14.98 0.80
N GLY A 152 -16.64 13.97 0.43
CA GLY A 152 -17.85 14.09 -0.37
C GLY A 152 -17.60 14.03 -1.88
N GLN A 153 -16.35 14.03 -2.34
CA GLN A 153 -16.05 13.91 -3.77
C GLN A 153 -16.40 12.53 -4.29
N GLU A 154 -17.17 12.50 -5.36
CA GLU A 154 -17.59 11.29 -6.06
C GLU A 154 -17.03 11.32 -7.49
N MET A 155 -16.56 10.18 -7.99
CA MET A 155 -15.97 10.09 -9.32
C MET A 155 -16.23 8.74 -9.99
N PRO A 156 -16.45 8.72 -11.32
CA PRO A 156 -16.46 7.48 -12.09
C PRO A 156 -15.02 6.97 -12.30
N LEU A 157 -14.84 5.67 -12.18
CA LEU A 157 -13.59 4.97 -12.44
C LEU A 157 -13.84 3.75 -13.32
N SER A 158 -13.66 3.88 -14.64
CA SER A 158 -13.91 2.78 -15.58
C SER A 158 -15.32 2.19 -15.39
N SER A 159 -15.41 1.01 -14.77
CA SER A 159 -16.66 0.27 -14.51
C SER A 159 -17.24 0.50 -13.11
N ALA A 160 -16.62 1.32 -12.29
CA ALA A 160 -17.01 1.58 -10.91
C ALA A 160 -17.31 3.05 -10.64
N MET A 161 -17.99 3.28 -9.52
CA MET A 161 -18.06 4.58 -8.86
C MET A 161 -17.24 4.54 -7.59
N ARG A 162 -16.59 5.65 -7.27
CA ARG A 162 -15.79 5.85 -6.05
C ARG A 162 -16.20 7.12 -5.35
N LYS A 163 -16.28 7.10 -4.02
CA LYS A 163 -16.56 8.29 -3.20
C LYS A 163 -15.64 8.32 -2.00
N TYR A 164 -15.11 9.50 -1.72
CA TYR A 164 -14.33 9.73 -0.51
C TYR A 164 -15.18 10.40 0.57
N GLU A 165 -15.04 9.93 1.80
CA GLU A 165 -15.54 10.63 2.98
C GLU A 165 -14.43 10.72 4.04
N TYR A 166 -14.61 11.63 4.99
CA TYR A 166 -13.67 11.79 6.10
C TYR A 166 -14.42 11.78 7.43
N ASP A 167 -14.12 10.77 8.25
CA ASP A 167 -14.56 10.71 9.63
C ASP A 167 -13.64 11.57 10.50
N SER A 168 -14.13 12.75 10.89
CA SER A 168 -13.37 13.70 11.69
C SER A 168 -13.27 13.35 13.17
N ILE A 169 -14.06 12.39 13.66
CA ILE A 169 -14.01 11.92 15.04
C ILE A 169 -12.87 10.91 15.21
N ASN A 170 -12.78 9.97 14.27
CA ASN A 170 -11.77 8.91 14.28
C ASN A 170 -10.57 9.24 13.38
N GLU A 171 -10.58 10.39 12.71
CA GLU A 171 -9.54 10.87 11.80
C GLU A 171 -9.21 9.85 10.71
N ARG A 172 -10.24 9.35 10.04
CA ARG A 172 -10.12 8.30 9.04
C ARG A 172 -10.68 8.73 7.69
N MET A 173 -9.94 8.44 6.64
CA MET A 173 -10.48 8.46 5.28
C MET A 173 -11.33 7.23 5.07
N LEU A 174 -12.49 7.42 4.45
CA LEU A 174 -13.41 6.37 4.03
C LEU A 174 -13.43 6.35 2.51
N ASP A 175 -13.12 5.19 1.93
CA ASP A 175 -13.07 4.96 0.49
C ASP A 175 -14.18 3.99 0.10
N HIS A 176 -15.20 4.50 -0.56
CA HIS A 176 -16.39 3.77 -0.96
C HIS A 176 -16.32 3.42 -2.44
N TRP A 177 -16.57 2.15 -2.75
CA TRP A 177 -16.59 1.64 -4.12
C TRP A 177 -17.87 0.87 -4.39
N TRP A 178 -18.47 1.06 -5.58
CA TRP A 178 -19.63 0.29 -6.01
C TRP A 178 -19.75 0.22 -7.54
N ASN A 179 -20.51 -0.79 -8.00
CA ASN A 179 -20.92 -0.86 -9.39
C ASN A 179 -22.10 0.11 -9.62
N PRO A 180 -22.07 1.02 -10.61
CA PRO A 180 -23.19 1.94 -10.88
C PRO A 180 -24.51 1.23 -11.20
N ASN A 181 -24.47 -0.03 -11.66
CA ASN A 181 -25.67 -0.86 -11.88
C ASN A 181 -26.18 -1.54 -10.60
N GLN A 182 -25.41 -1.50 -9.52
CA GLN A 182 -25.73 -2.10 -8.21
C GLN A 182 -25.38 -1.10 -7.07
N PRO A 183 -26.02 0.09 -7.05
CA PRO A 183 -25.59 1.19 -6.18
C PRO A 183 -25.77 0.93 -4.67
N ASN A 184 -26.49 -0.15 -4.30
CA ASN A 184 -26.66 -0.55 -2.90
C ASN A 184 -25.57 -1.53 -2.41
N GLU A 185 -24.72 -2.03 -3.30
CA GLU A 185 -23.61 -2.94 -2.96
C GLU A 185 -22.31 -2.15 -2.83
N ILE A 186 -22.20 -1.38 -1.74
CA ILE A 186 -21.03 -0.54 -1.46
C ILE A 186 -20.05 -1.30 -0.59
N VAL A 187 -18.79 -1.36 -1.00
CA VAL A 187 -17.68 -1.76 -0.14
C VAL A 187 -16.93 -0.54 0.32
N THR A 188 -16.47 -0.56 1.56
CA THR A 188 -15.82 0.61 2.18
C THR A 188 -14.53 0.20 2.87
N GLN A 189 -13.43 0.86 2.52
CA GLN A 189 -12.19 0.83 3.26
C GLN A 189 -12.11 2.05 4.19
N SER A 190 -11.50 1.85 5.35
CA SER A 190 -11.26 2.90 6.32
C SER A 190 -9.78 2.93 6.69
N LEU A 191 -9.13 4.07 6.44
CA LEU A 191 -7.72 4.27 6.73
C LEU A 191 -7.52 5.43 7.69
N ARG A 192 -6.76 5.20 8.76
CA ARG A 192 -6.33 6.25 9.68
C ARG A 192 -5.46 7.26 8.93
N CYS A 193 -5.80 8.52 9.05
CA CYS A 193 -4.99 9.61 8.51
C CYS A 193 -4.04 10.12 9.60
N TYR A 194 -2.79 10.34 9.24
CA TYR A 194 -1.76 10.77 10.17
C TYR A 194 -1.19 12.13 9.77
N THR A 195 -0.94 12.99 10.75
CA THR A 195 -0.07 14.14 10.58
C THR A 195 1.39 13.68 10.55
N VAL A 196 2.29 14.57 10.09
CA VAL A 196 3.73 14.28 10.09
C VAL A 196 4.26 14.08 11.53
N GLU A 197 3.72 14.81 12.51
CA GLU A 197 4.07 14.65 13.92
C GLU A 197 3.67 13.29 14.45
N GLU A 198 2.42 12.87 14.22
CA GLU A 198 1.94 11.55 14.66
C GLU A 198 2.73 10.38 14.06
N ILE A 199 3.10 10.48 12.78
CA ILE A 199 3.97 9.48 12.13
C ILE A 199 5.38 9.48 12.72
N SER A 200 5.93 10.65 13.01
CA SER A 200 7.24 10.75 13.66
C SER A 200 7.23 10.07 15.02
N ASP A 201 6.20 10.32 15.83
CA ASP A 201 6.04 9.69 17.15
C ASP A 201 5.91 8.16 17.03
N LEU A 202 5.12 7.65 16.07
CA LEU A 202 5.00 6.22 15.82
C LEU A 202 6.33 5.60 15.36
N CYS A 203 7.11 6.31 14.56
CA CYS A 203 8.44 5.87 14.14
C CYS A 203 9.37 5.76 15.35
N ASP A 204 9.36 6.75 16.24
CA ASP A 204 10.18 6.74 17.46
C ASP A 204 9.81 5.56 18.37
N GLU A 205 8.51 5.29 18.57
CA GLU A 205 8.03 4.14 19.33
C GLU A 205 8.40 2.78 18.68
N ALA A 206 8.53 2.75 17.35
CA ALA A 206 9.02 1.59 16.61
C ALA A 206 10.56 1.49 16.58
N ASN A 207 11.28 2.45 17.18
CA ASN A 207 12.72 2.64 17.06
C ASN A 207 13.18 2.79 15.60
N LEU A 208 12.41 3.49 14.79
CA LEU A 208 12.74 3.96 13.45
C LEU A 208 13.10 5.44 13.52
N VAL A 209 13.98 5.89 12.65
CA VAL A 209 14.30 7.31 12.51
C VAL A 209 13.45 7.90 11.38
N PHE A 210 12.59 8.85 11.71
CA PHE A 210 11.87 9.60 10.69
C PHE A 210 12.85 10.53 9.96
N VAL A 211 13.02 10.36 8.65
CA VAL A 211 14.04 11.09 7.87
C VAL A 211 13.44 12.31 7.16
N LYS A 212 12.38 12.11 6.43
CA LYS A 212 11.71 13.16 5.64
C LYS A 212 10.32 12.73 5.20
N TYR A 213 9.48 13.70 4.84
CA TYR A 213 8.27 13.46 4.07
C TYR A 213 8.37 14.17 2.71
N ILE A 214 7.61 13.67 1.75
CA ILE A 214 7.57 14.16 0.37
C ILE A 214 6.10 14.34 0.00
N HIS A 215 5.78 15.44 -0.68
CA HIS A 215 4.42 15.75 -1.15
C HIS A 215 4.23 15.29 -2.58
#